data_8e4244cbb8d67f66ea51cd4b75e69efa
#
_entry.id   8e4244cbb8d67f66ea51cd4b75e69efa
#
_cell.length_a   1.000
_cell.length_b   1.000
_cell.length_c   1.000
_cell.angle_alpha   90.00
_cell.angle_beta   90.00
_cell.angle_gamma   90.00
#
_symmetry.space_group_name_H-M   'P 1'
#
loop_
_entity.id
_entity.type
_entity.pdbx_description
1 polymer ?
#
loop_
_entity_poly.entity_id
_entity_poly.type
_entity_poly.pdbx_seq_one_letter_code
_entity_poly.pdbx_strand_id
1 'polypeptide(L)'
;ALLTTAGLVTGRDPKDIAEEIGDSGAGALKAYVIESVNEFLAPHRERRAELAKDMDSIRDILHDGNKRANAIAEETLDQVREAMGMKY
;
A
#
# COMPACT_ATOMS: atom_id res chain seq x y z
N ALA A 1 -17.39 -11.01 -0.03
CA ALA A 1 -16.32 -10.00 -0.06
C ALA A 1 -15.97 -9.48 1.34
N LEU A 2 -16.97 -9.09 2.13
CA LEU A 2 -16.73 -8.55 3.50
C LEU A 2 -16.09 -9.58 4.43
N LEU A 3 -16.55 -10.84 4.38
CA LEU A 3 -15.97 -11.93 5.18
C LEU A 3 -14.52 -12.20 4.79
N THR A 4 -14.20 -12.15 3.53
CA THR A 4 -12.83 -12.32 3.02
C THR A 4 -11.93 -11.19 3.52
N THR A 5 -12.40 -9.95 3.47
CA THR A 5 -11.69 -8.79 3.99
C THR A 5 -11.43 -8.94 5.49
N ALA A 6 -12.44 -9.31 6.27
CA ALA A 6 -12.31 -9.54 7.70
C ALA A 6 -11.28 -10.64 8.00
N GLY A 7 -11.31 -11.73 7.24
CA GLY A 7 -10.34 -12.82 7.39
C GLY A 7 -8.91 -12.38 7.12
N LEU A 8 -8.70 -11.59 6.08
CA LEU A 8 -7.36 -11.08 5.71
C LEU A 8 -6.77 -10.16 6.78
N VAL A 9 -7.56 -9.25 7.34
CA VAL A 9 -7.06 -8.28 8.33
C VAL A 9 -6.92 -8.85 9.74
N THR A 10 -7.69 -9.88 10.09
CA THR A 10 -7.65 -10.52 11.42
C THR A 10 -6.79 -11.78 11.47
N GLY A 11 -6.46 -12.36 10.31
CA GLY A 11 -5.76 -13.65 10.21
C GLY A 11 -6.64 -14.85 10.56
N ARG A 12 -7.96 -14.67 10.67
CA ARG A 12 -8.93 -15.72 11.00
C ARG A 12 -9.56 -16.31 9.73
N ASP A 13 -10.01 -17.55 9.82
CA ASP A 13 -10.77 -18.17 8.72
C ASP A 13 -12.12 -17.44 8.56
N PRO A 14 -12.47 -17.01 7.33
CA PRO A 14 -13.76 -16.37 7.08
C PRO A 14 -14.97 -17.19 7.55
N LYS A 15 -14.88 -18.52 7.51
CA LYS A 15 -15.93 -19.41 7.98
C LYS A 15 -16.15 -19.32 9.49
N ASP A 16 -15.07 -19.19 10.26
CA ASP A 16 -15.14 -19.02 11.72
C ASP A 16 -15.79 -17.68 12.08
N ILE A 17 -15.47 -16.62 11.34
CA ILE A 17 -16.09 -15.31 11.50
C ILE A 17 -17.58 -15.39 11.18
N ALA A 18 -17.95 -16.09 10.11
CA ALA A 18 -19.34 -16.27 9.72
C ALA A 18 -20.14 -17.01 10.79
N GLU A 19 -19.57 -18.05 11.38
CA GLU A 19 -20.20 -18.80 12.48
C GLU A 19 -20.38 -17.96 13.72
N GLU A 20 -19.40 -17.14 14.09
CA GLU A 20 -19.45 -16.25 15.24
C GLU A 20 -20.51 -15.16 15.08
N ILE A 21 -20.63 -14.58 13.90
CA ILE A 21 -21.67 -13.59 13.59
C ILE A 21 -23.05 -14.23 13.56
N GLY A 22 -23.12 -15.44 12.98
CA GLY A 22 -24.35 -16.24 12.90
C GLY A 22 -25.48 -15.48 12.22
N ASP A 23 -26.65 -15.45 12.89
CA ASP A 23 -27.87 -14.82 12.38
C ASP A 23 -28.00 -13.33 12.78
N SER A 24 -26.94 -12.72 13.29
CA SER A 24 -26.96 -11.31 13.74
C SER A 24 -27.12 -10.31 12.58
N GLY A 25 -26.99 -10.76 11.35
CA GLY A 25 -27.31 -10.01 10.14
C GLY A 25 -26.15 -9.20 9.56
N ALA A 26 -26.45 -8.56 8.44
CA ALA A 26 -25.45 -7.78 7.69
C ALA A 26 -24.89 -6.59 8.46
N GLY A 27 -25.69 -5.98 9.35
CA GLY A 27 -25.24 -4.87 10.18
C GLY A 27 -24.12 -5.28 11.15
N ALA A 28 -24.23 -6.46 11.76
CA ALA A 28 -23.21 -6.99 12.63
C ALA A 28 -21.92 -7.32 11.87
N LEU A 29 -22.03 -7.88 10.69
CA LEU A 29 -20.89 -8.14 9.81
C LEU A 29 -20.17 -6.84 9.43
N LYS A 30 -20.90 -5.84 9.01
CA LYS A 30 -20.35 -4.53 8.65
C LYS A 30 -19.62 -3.88 9.82
N ALA A 31 -20.21 -3.91 11.02
CA ALA A 31 -19.60 -3.38 12.24
C ALA A 31 -18.28 -4.11 12.55
N TYR A 32 -18.27 -5.42 12.45
CA TYR A 32 -17.07 -6.23 12.65
C TYR A 32 -15.96 -5.87 11.66
N VAL A 33 -16.29 -5.73 10.38
CA VAL A 33 -15.34 -5.35 9.34
C VAL A 33 -14.77 -3.95 9.58
N ILE A 34 -15.61 -2.98 9.93
CA ILE A 34 -15.19 -1.60 10.23
C ILE A 34 -14.17 -1.60 11.36
N GLU A 35 -14.49 -2.24 12.49
CA GLU A 35 -13.60 -2.31 13.63
C GLU A 35 -12.29 -3.00 13.31
N SER A 36 -12.35 -4.15 12.63
CA SER A 36 -11.18 -4.95 12.27
C SER A 36 -10.23 -4.21 11.32
N VAL A 37 -10.77 -3.56 10.31
CA VAL A 37 -9.97 -2.78 9.33
C VAL A 37 -9.35 -1.55 9.99
N ASN A 38 -10.11 -0.83 10.81
CA ASN A 38 -9.60 0.35 11.52
C ASN A 38 -8.48 -0.03 12.49
N GLU A 39 -8.59 -1.12 13.20
CA GLU A 39 -7.56 -1.64 14.09
C GLU A 39 -6.31 -2.06 13.31
N PHE A 40 -6.49 -2.77 12.20
CA PHE A 40 -5.39 -3.20 11.33
C PHE A 40 -4.62 -2.01 10.76
N LEU A 41 -5.30 -0.93 10.36
CA LEU A 41 -4.70 0.24 9.74
C LEU A 41 -4.21 1.30 10.75
N ALA A 42 -4.52 1.16 12.04
CA ALA A 42 -4.09 2.12 13.06
C ALA A 42 -2.58 2.39 13.06
N PRO A 43 -1.68 1.38 13.01
CA PRO A 43 -0.24 1.60 12.91
C PRO A 43 0.16 2.37 11.65
N HIS A 44 -0.49 2.10 10.54
CA HIS A 44 -0.23 2.80 9.27
C HIS A 44 -0.63 4.28 9.36
N ARG A 45 -1.76 4.59 10.00
CA ARG A 45 -2.20 5.98 10.20
C ARG A 45 -1.23 6.75 11.09
N GLU A 46 -0.75 6.13 12.15
CA GLU A 46 0.25 6.72 13.04
C GLU A 46 1.54 7.00 12.29
N ARG A 47 2.02 6.04 11.52
CA ARG A 47 3.22 6.18 10.71
C ARG A 47 3.07 7.27 9.66
N ARG A 48 1.91 7.33 9.00
CA ARG A 48 1.61 8.38 8.04
C ARG A 48 1.62 9.76 8.68
N ALA A 49 1.03 9.89 9.87
CA ALA A 49 1.01 11.16 10.60
C ALA A 49 2.41 11.64 10.97
N GLU A 50 3.29 10.73 11.39
CA GLU A 50 4.69 11.05 11.68
C GLU A 50 5.43 11.51 10.44
N LEU A 51 5.30 10.78 9.33
CA LEU A 51 5.95 11.11 8.06
C LEU A 51 5.42 12.41 7.47
N ALA A 52 4.13 12.70 7.64
CA ALA A 52 3.53 13.95 7.15
C ALA A 52 4.09 15.20 7.84
N LYS A 53 4.65 15.05 9.04
CA LYS A 53 5.31 16.15 9.75
C LYS A 53 6.72 16.44 9.23
N ASP A 54 7.32 15.49 8.51
CA ASP A 54 8.68 15.60 7.97
C ASP A 54 8.65 15.55 6.44
N MET A 55 8.17 16.64 5.85
CA MET A 55 8.07 16.76 4.40
C MET A 55 9.43 16.79 3.71
N ASP A 56 10.46 17.27 4.37
CA ASP A 56 11.81 17.35 3.81
C ASP A 56 12.37 15.94 3.59
N SER A 57 12.17 15.04 4.54
CA SER A 57 12.57 13.62 4.41
C SER A 57 11.85 12.94 3.24
N ILE A 58 10.56 13.23 3.06
CA ILE A 58 9.78 12.68 1.95
C ILE A 58 10.31 13.20 0.60
N ARG A 59 10.61 14.48 0.52
CA ARG A 59 11.22 15.09 -0.68
C ARG A 59 12.56 14.46 -1.01
N ASP A 60 13.38 14.21 -0.01
CA ASP A 60 14.67 13.55 -0.19
C ASP A 60 14.52 12.14 -0.77
N ILE A 61 13.53 11.38 -0.30
CA ILE A 61 13.21 10.06 -0.85
C ILE A 61 12.82 10.17 -2.33
N LEU A 62 11.98 11.14 -2.68
CA LEU A 62 11.56 11.36 -4.06
C LEU A 62 12.74 11.78 -4.95
N HIS A 63 13.60 12.69 -4.47
CA HIS A 63 14.78 13.11 -5.20
C HIS A 63 15.76 11.96 -5.43
N ASP A 64 15.99 11.13 -4.42
CA ASP A 64 16.83 9.95 -4.55
C ASP A 64 16.26 8.95 -5.55
N GLY A 65 14.95 8.71 -5.50
CA GLY A 65 14.25 7.86 -6.46
C GLY A 65 14.35 8.38 -7.88
N ASN A 66 14.17 9.68 -8.08
CA ASN A 66 14.31 10.34 -9.38
C ASN A 66 15.72 10.19 -9.93
N LYS A 67 16.72 10.38 -9.10
CA LYS A 67 18.14 10.25 -9.49
C LYS A 67 18.46 8.84 -9.96
N ARG A 68 17.98 7.83 -9.24
CA ARG A 68 18.17 6.42 -9.63
C ARG A 68 17.42 6.07 -10.90
N ALA A 69 16.18 6.51 -11.06
CA ALA A 69 15.38 6.28 -12.25
C ALA A 69 16.01 6.96 -13.48
N ASN A 70 16.47 8.20 -13.33
CA ASN A 70 17.12 8.95 -14.41
C ASN A 70 18.42 8.28 -14.85
N ALA A 71 19.21 7.73 -13.92
CA ALA A 71 20.44 7.03 -14.27
C ALA A 71 20.16 5.82 -15.17
N ILE A 72 19.12 5.04 -14.87
CA ILE A 72 18.71 3.90 -15.68
C ILE A 72 18.19 4.37 -17.05
N ALA A 73 17.36 5.39 -17.07
CA ALA A 73 16.79 5.94 -18.31
C ALA A 73 17.84 6.51 -19.24
N GLU A 74 18.82 7.23 -18.71
CA GLU A 74 19.92 7.79 -19.50
C GLU A 74 20.80 6.70 -20.12
N GLU A 75 21.08 5.65 -19.39
CA GLU A 75 21.81 4.50 -19.93
C GLU A 75 21.08 3.86 -21.10
N THR A 76 19.77 3.63 -20.94
CA THR A 76 18.95 3.07 -22.02
C THR A 76 18.88 4.02 -23.22
N LEU A 77 18.74 5.31 -22.97
CA LEU A 77 18.71 6.32 -24.03
C LEU A 77 20.02 6.36 -24.82
N ASP A 78 21.16 6.25 -24.14
CA ASP A 78 22.46 6.17 -24.79
C ASP A 78 22.57 4.94 -25.69
N GLN A 79 22.10 3.79 -25.26
CA GLN A 79 22.05 2.57 -26.06
C GLN A 79 21.20 2.75 -27.33
N VAL A 80 20.04 3.41 -27.19
CA VAL A 80 19.16 3.70 -28.34
C VAL A 80 19.84 4.65 -29.31
N ARG A 81 20.46 5.72 -28.83
CA ARG A 81 21.19 6.69 -29.67
C ARG A 81 22.33 6.02 -30.42
N GLU A 82 23.06 5.15 -29.76
CA GLU A 82 24.14 4.40 -30.37
C GLU A 82 23.65 3.46 -31.47
N ALA A 83 22.56 2.70 -31.19
CA ALA A 83 21.94 1.79 -32.14
C ALA A 83 21.38 2.52 -33.36
N MET A 84 20.92 3.76 -33.20
CA MET A 84 20.40 4.59 -34.28
C MET A 84 21.49 5.42 -35.00
N GLY A 85 22.74 5.31 -34.59
CA GLY A 85 23.81 6.13 -35.12
C GLY A 85 23.73 7.60 -34.79
N MET A 86 23.02 7.94 -33.70
CA MET A 86 22.78 9.35 -33.26
C MET A 86 23.65 9.75 -32.07
N LYS A 87 24.63 8.97 -31.75
CA LYS A 87 25.58 9.31 -30.68
C LYS A 87 26.77 10.08 -31.28
N TYR A 88 26.86 11.33 -30.84
CA TYR A 88 27.90 12.27 -31.32
C TYR A 88 29.01 12.48 -30.31
#